data_da2749fffc757b6a7c9d99fbee87b39d
#
_entry.id   da2749fffc757b6a7c9d99fbee87b39d
#
_cell.length_a   1.000
_cell.length_b   1.000
_cell.length_c   1.000
_cell.angle_alpha   90.00
_cell.angle_beta   90.00
_cell.angle_gamma   90.00
#
_symmetry.space_group_name_H-M   'P 1'
#
loop_
_entity.id
_entity.type
_entity.pdbx_description
1 polymer ?
#
loop_
_entity_poly.entity_id
_entity_poly.type
_entity_poly.pdbx_seq_one_letter_code
_entity_poly.pdbx_strand_id
1 'polypeptide(L)'
;MRIENVRLEDAQELLNIYSPYILKTAITFEYEIPSVEEFALRIEDALKKHTYLKAIGEDGRIEGFAFAHAFRPRPAYDHCVEVTIYVREDKREQGIGEALYSELEKQLSAKGYTNLYACVAIGEDEYLTNASPMFHKAMGYREVGTFKSCGRKFGHVYDMIWYEKIIK
;
A
#
# COMPACT_ATOMS: atom_id res chain seq x y z
N MET A 1 -11.59 6.71 -15.16
CA MET A 1 -10.60 5.90 -14.40
C MET A 1 -10.89 4.42 -14.62
N ARG A 2 -9.86 3.59 -14.81
CA ARG A 2 -9.95 2.12 -14.89
C ARG A 2 -8.88 1.48 -14.03
N ILE A 3 -9.17 0.29 -13.48
CA ILE A 3 -8.24 -0.49 -12.67
C ILE A 3 -7.72 -1.67 -13.50
N GLU A 4 -6.41 -1.83 -13.54
CA GLU A 4 -5.73 -2.89 -14.30
C GLU A 4 -4.64 -3.56 -13.46
N ASN A 5 -4.26 -4.77 -13.84
CA ASN A 5 -3.09 -5.41 -13.26
C ASN A 5 -1.80 -4.68 -13.66
N VAL A 6 -0.89 -4.56 -12.73
CA VAL A 6 0.45 -4.01 -12.96
C VAL A 6 1.27 -4.96 -13.82
N ARG A 7 2.12 -4.41 -14.68
CA ARG A 7 3.14 -5.11 -15.47
C ARG A 7 4.52 -4.63 -15.07
N LEU A 8 5.55 -5.40 -15.36
CA LEU A 8 6.94 -5.01 -15.01
C LEU A 8 7.37 -3.71 -15.69
N GLU A 9 6.87 -3.44 -16.89
CA GLU A 9 7.11 -2.19 -17.63
C GLU A 9 6.58 -0.93 -16.94
N ASP A 10 5.63 -1.07 -16.00
CA ASP A 10 5.08 0.04 -15.22
C ASP A 10 6.01 0.50 -14.08
N ALA A 11 7.07 -0.25 -13.80
CA ALA A 11 7.92 -0.04 -12.61
C ALA A 11 8.42 1.40 -12.45
N GLN A 12 8.85 2.05 -13.53
CA GLN A 12 9.31 3.43 -13.49
C GLN A 12 8.18 4.39 -13.09
N GLU A 13 7.00 4.23 -13.67
CA GLU A 13 5.87 5.12 -13.38
C GLU A 13 5.34 4.93 -11.95
N LEU A 14 5.27 3.68 -11.48
CA LEU A 14 4.93 3.38 -10.08
C LEU A 14 5.97 3.94 -9.11
N LEU A 15 7.26 3.82 -9.43
CA LEU A 15 8.33 4.38 -8.61
C LEU A 15 8.25 5.92 -8.54
N ASN A 16 7.86 6.58 -9.63
CA ASN A 16 7.63 8.02 -9.64
C ASN A 16 6.49 8.45 -8.70
N ILE A 17 5.48 7.60 -8.51
CA ILE A 17 4.40 7.81 -7.53
C ILE A 17 4.90 7.59 -6.11
N TYR A 18 5.72 6.56 -5.89
CA TYR A 18 6.22 6.16 -4.58
C TYR A 18 7.32 7.08 -4.04
N SER A 19 8.20 7.58 -4.91
CA SER A 19 9.39 8.38 -4.52
C SER A 19 9.07 9.59 -3.63
N PRO A 20 8.01 10.40 -3.89
CA PRO A 20 7.65 11.50 -2.99
C PRO A 20 7.30 11.04 -1.57
N TYR A 21 6.70 9.86 -1.42
CA TYR A 21 6.40 9.29 -0.10
C TYR A 21 7.67 8.94 0.68
N ILE A 22 8.71 8.46 -0.01
CA ILE A 22 10.03 8.20 0.61
C ILE A 22 10.69 9.50 1.04
N LEU A 23 10.74 10.50 0.15
CA LEU A 23 11.53 11.71 0.38
C LEU A 23 10.88 12.73 1.30
N LYS A 24 9.54 12.78 1.35
CA LYS A 24 8.81 13.88 1.99
C LYS A 24 7.90 13.45 3.13
N THR A 25 7.67 12.15 3.34
CA THR A 25 6.70 11.67 4.32
C THR A 25 7.26 10.56 5.20
N ALA A 26 6.63 10.34 6.36
CA ALA A 26 6.83 9.19 7.21
C ALA A 26 5.78 8.08 6.97
N ILE A 27 4.99 8.16 5.89
CA ILE A 27 4.03 7.12 5.49
C ILE A 27 4.76 5.82 5.17
N THR A 28 5.93 5.90 4.55
CA THR A 28 6.88 4.78 4.41
C THR A 28 8.12 5.06 5.24
N PHE A 29 8.72 4.00 5.80
CA PHE A 29 9.97 4.11 6.56
C PHE A 29 11.23 3.85 5.72
N GLU A 30 11.11 3.71 4.40
CA GLU A 30 12.27 3.73 3.52
C GLU A 30 12.91 5.13 3.53
N TYR A 31 14.25 5.17 3.49
CA TYR A 31 15.04 6.40 3.49
C TYR A 31 15.51 6.78 2.09
N GLU A 32 15.80 5.78 1.25
CA GLU A 32 16.37 5.95 -0.08
C GLU A 32 15.44 5.39 -1.15
N ILE A 33 15.39 6.07 -2.29
CA ILE A 33 14.64 5.58 -3.45
C ILE A 33 15.38 4.39 -4.02
N PRO A 34 14.73 3.20 -4.14
CA PRO A 34 15.33 2.06 -4.82
C PRO A 34 15.58 2.35 -6.30
N SER A 35 16.48 1.61 -6.93
CA SER A 35 16.59 1.65 -8.39
C SER A 35 15.34 1.10 -9.06
N VAL A 36 15.12 1.46 -10.32
CA VAL A 36 13.97 0.92 -11.09
C VAL A 36 14.05 -0.59 -11.18
N GLU A 37 15.25 -1.12 -11.36
CA GLU A 37 15.52 -2.56 -11.44
C GLU A 37 15.15 -3.26 -10.13
N GLU A 38 15.57 -2.71 -8.99
CA GLU A 38 15.20 -3.24 -7.67
C GLU A 38 13.70 -3.18 -7.44
N PHE A 39 13.06 -2.06 -7.81
CA PHE A 39 11.62 -1.89 -7.67
C PHE A 39 10.84 -2.87 -8.57
N ALA A 40 11.31 -3.10 -9.80
CA ALA A 40 10.74 -4.09 -10.71
C ALA A 40 10.83 -5.52 -10.14
N LEU A 41 11.94 -5.88 -9.46
CA LEU A 41 12.07 -7.17 -8.79
C LEU A 41 11.06 -7.33 -7.64
N ARG A 42 10.78 -6.27 -6.89
CA ARG A 42 9.71 -6.28 -5.85
C ARG A 42 8.34 -6.54 -6.46
N ILE A 43 8.04 -5.91 -7.61
CA ILE A 43 6.80 -6.12 -8.36
C ILE A 43 6.71 -7.56 -8.85
N GLU A 44 7.77 -8.06 -9.48
CA GLU A 44 7.84 -9.43 -9.99
C GLU A 44 7.60 -10.46 -8.87
N ASP A 45 8.22 -10.28 -7.73
CA ASP A 45 8.05 -11.18 -6.59
C ASP A 45 6.61 -11.17 -6.05
N ALA A 46 6.01 -9.99 -5.93
CA ALA A 46 4.61 -9.87 -5.53
C ALA A 46 3.66 -10.55 -6.52
N LEU A 47 3.89 -10.40 -7.82
CA LEU A 47 3.05 -10.98 -8.87
C LEU A 47 3.10 -12.52 -8.94
N LYS A 48 4.11 -13.17 -8.38
CA LYS A 48 4.20 -14.64 -8.35
C LYS A 48 3.01 -15.31 -7.64
N LYS A 49 2.50 -14.67 -6.59
CA LYS A 49 1.42 -15.23 -5.76
C LYS A 49 0.27 -14.27 -5.49
N HIS A 50 0.53 -12.98 -5.51
CA HIS A 50 -0.38 -11.96 -5.01
C HIS A 50 -0.93 -11.08 -6.15
N THR A 51 -1.73 -10.10 -5.79
CA THR A 51 -2.34 -9.15 -6.71
C THR A 51 -1.63 -7.80 -6.61
N TYR A 52 -1.39 -7.18 -7.74
CA TYR A 52 -0.79 -5.86 -7.87
C TYR A 52 -1.58 -5.05 -8.91
N LEU A 53 -2.23 -3.96 -8.48
CA LEU A 53 -3.16 -3.18 -9.28
C LEU A 53 -2.69 -1.75 -9.48
N LYS A 54 -3.03 -1.16 -10.62
CA LYS A 54 -2.85 0.26 -10.93
C LYS A 54 -4.18 0.89 -11.32
N ALA A 55 -4.36 2.14 -10.95
CA ALA A 55 -5.45 2.99 -11.40
C ALA A 55 -4.94 3.90 -12.53
N ILE A 56 -5.61 3.87 -13.67
CA ILE A 56 -5.27 4.66 -14.85
C ILE A 56 -6.33 5.74 -15.03
N GLY A 57 -5.89 7.00 -15.09
CA GLY A 57 -6.73 8.16 -15.33
C GLY A 57 -7.21 8.28 -16.78
N GLU A 58 -8.02 9.30 -17.05
CA GLU A 58 -8.54 9.57 -18.39
C GLU A 58 -7.44 9.97 -19.38
N ASP A 59 -6.37 10.57 -18.88
CA ASP A 59 -5.18 10.95 -19.68
C ASP A 59 -4.23 9.76 -19.96
N GLY A 60 -4.59 8.55 -19.50
CA GLY A 60 -3.80 7.34 -19.68
C GLY A 60 -2.63 7.17 -18.71
N ARG A 61 -2.43 8.09 -17.77
CA ARG A 61 -1.37 8.00 -16.75
C ARG A 61 -1.81 7.20 -15.55
N ILE A 62 -0.84 6.56 -14.88
CA ILE A 62 -1.09 5.88 -13.61
C ILE A 62 -1.26 6.94 -12.52
N GLU A 63 -2.39 6.88 -11.81
CA GLU A 63 -2.73 7.82 -10.73
C GLU A 63 -2.55 7.22 -9.33
N GLY A 64 -2.40 5.90 -9.23
CA GLY A 64 -2.16 5.19 -7.98
C GLY A 64 -2.01 3.70 -8.21
N PHE A 65 -1.56 3.01 -7.17
CA PHE A 65 -1.41 1.57 -7.19
C PHE A 65 -1.64 0.97 -5.81
N ALA A 66 -2.08 -0.29 -5.77
CA ALA A 66 -2.24 -1.06 -4.56
C ALA A 66 -1.81 -2.50 -4.79
N PHE A 67 -1.24 -3.12 -3.78
CA PHE A 67 -0.75 -4.49 -3.91
C PHE A 67 -0.84 -5.25 -2.59
N ALA A 68 -0.73 -6.56 -2.71
CA ALA A 68 -0.60 -7.46 -1.59
C ALA A 68 0.75 -8.18 -1.62
N HIS A 69 1.25 -8.51 -0.46
CA HIS A 69 2.40 -9.40 -0.28
C HIS A 69 2.18 -10.33 0.91
N ALA A 70 3.03 -11.35 1.06
CA ALA A 70 2.91 -12.30 2.15
C ALA A 70 2.97 -11.61 3.52
N PHE A 71 2.00 -11.91 4.39
CA PHE A 71 2.01 -11.40 5.76
C PHE A 71 3.18 -11.97 6.57
N ARG A 72 3.41 -13.27 6.45
CA ARG A 72 4.51 -13.98 7.10
C ARG A 72 4.99 -15.14 6.22
N PRO A 73 6.26 -15.58 6.32
CA PRO A 73 6.83 -16.53 5.38
C PRO A 73 6.41 -18.00 5.60
N ARG A 74 5.74 -18.34 6.71
CA ARG A 74 5.37 -19.73 7.02
C ARG A 74 4.06 -20.11 6.32
N PRO A 75 3.91 -21.33 5.79
CA PRO A 75 2.72 -21.77 5.05
C PRO A 75 1.40 -21.65 5.81
N ALA A 76 1.42 -21.73 7.14
CA ALA A 76 0.22 -21.54 7.97
C ALA A 76 -0.41 -20.13 7.78
N TYR A 77 0.33 -19.16 7.24
CA TYR A 77 -0.15 -17.80 6.94
C TYR A 77 -0.51 -17.57 5.47
N ASP A 78 -0.53 -18.62 4.63
CA ASP A 78 -0.74 -18.47 3.18
C ASP A 78 -2.12 -17.87 2.79
N HIS A 79 -3.08 -17.88 3.72
CA HIS A 79 -4.38 -17.22 3.54
C HIS A 79 -4.40 -15.76 4.00
N CYS A 80 -3.27 -15.23 4.47
CA CYS A 80 -3.11 -13.88 4.99
C CYS A 80 -2.18 -13.06 4.08
N VAL A 81 -2.52 -11.81 3.87
CA VAL A 81 -1.69 -10.86 3.13
C VAL A 81 -1.59 -9.52 3.85
N GLU A 82 -0.47 -8.85 3.66
CA GLU A 82 -0.35 -7.43 3.94
C GLU A 82 -0.66 -6.64 2.67
N VAL A 83 -1.46 -5.58 2.79
CA VAL A 83 -1.88 -4.71 1.68
C VAL A 83 -1.28 -3.33 1.82
N THR A 84 -0.94 -2.74 0.70
CA THR A 84 -0.31 -1.42 0.62
C THR A 84 -0.91 -0.62 -0.53
N ILE A 85 -1.01 0.70 -0.37
CA ILE A 85 -1.56 1.60 -1.37
C ILE A 85 -0.79 2.91 -1.41
N TYR A 86 -0.57 3.42 -2.61
CA TYR A 86 -0.03 4.75 -2.87
C TYR A 86 -0.82 5.42 -4.00
N VAL A 87 -1.18 6.68 -3.80
CA VAL A 87 -1.89 7.51 -4.79
C VAL A 87 -1.04 8.75 -5.07
N ARG A 88 -0.99 9.20 -6.31
CA ARG A 88 -0.30 10.44 -6.66
C ARG A 88 -0.76 11.59 -5.76
N GLU A 89 0.17 12.44 -5.34
CA GLU A 89 -0.11 13.54 -4.40
C GLU A 89 -1.21 14.48 -4.91
N ASP A 90 -1.20 14.79 -6.20
CA ASP A 90 -2.16 15.68 -6.88
C ASP A 90 -3.52 15.00 -7.21
N LYS A 91 -3.66 13.72 -6.88
CA LYS A 91 -4.85 12.90 -7.17
C LYS A 91 -5.51 12.32 -5.93
N ARG A 92 -5.10 12.76 -4.75
CA ARG A 92 -5.73 12.34 -3.49
C ARG A 92 -7.18 12.82 -3.39
N GLU A 93 -7.97 12.14 -2.57
CA GLU A 93 -9.37 12.48 -2.28
C GLU A 93 -10.32 12.43 -3.49
N GLN A 94 -9.94 11.69 -4.55
CA GLN A 94 -10.73 11.52 -5.77
C GLN A 94 -11.32 10.09 -5.92
N GLY A 95 -11.38 9.32 -4.83
CA GLY A 95 -11.93 7.96 -4.84
C GLY A 95 -11.00 6.88 -5.41
N ILE A 96 -9.76 7.23 -5.81
CA ILE A 96 -8.80 6.30 -6.41
C ILE A 96 -8.44 5.18 -5.42
N GLY A 97 -8.17 5.54 -4.17
CA GLY A 97 -7.83 4.58 -3.13
C GLY A 97 -8.95 3.57 -2.87
N GLU A 98 -10.19 4.05 -2.79
CA GLU A 98 -11.37 3.20 -2.61
C GLU A 98 -11.55 2.23 -3.78
N ALA A 99 -11.42 2.70 -5.02
CA ALA A 99 -11.53 1.87 -6.21
C ALA A 99 -10.43 0.80 -6.26
N LEU A 100 -9.17 1.17 -5.95
CA LEU A 100 -8.05 0.23 -5.90
C LEU A 100 -8.26 -0.84 -4.83
N TYR A 101 -8.60 -0.47 -3.59
CA TYR A 101 -8.80 -1.44 -2.52
C TYR A 101 -10.03 -2.33 -2.76
N SER A 102 -11.12 -1.78 -3.28
CA SER A 102 -12.31 -2.59 -3.61
C SER A 102 -12.01 -3.67 -4.64
N GLU A 103 -11.26 -3.35 -5.70
CA GLU A 103 -10.86 -4.35 -6.70
C GLU A 103 -9.79 -5.30 -6.16
N LEU A 104 -8.83 -4.80 -5.35
CA LEU A 104 -7.81 -5.63 -4.69
C LEU A 104 -8.46 -6.69 -3.79
N GLU A 105 -9.39 -6.29 -2.92
CA GLU A 105 -10.11 -7.18 -2.01
C GLU A 105 -10.92 -8.24 -2.77
N LYS A 106 -11.58 -7.84 -3.84
CA LYS A 106 -12.34 -8.76 -4.71
C LYS A 106 -11.43 -9.81 -5.33
N GLN A 107 -10.29 -9.42 -5.90
CA GLN A 107 -9.34 -10.36 -6.51
C GLN A 107 -8.66 -11.25 -5.47
N LEU A 108 -8.33 -10.73 -4.30
CA LEU A 108 -7.76 -11.51 -3.20
C LEU A 108 -8.76 -12.54 -2.68
N SER A 109 -10.03 -12.14 -2.48
CA SER A 109 -11.10 -13.08 -2.11
C SER A 109 -11.26 -14.20 -3.13
N ALA A 110 -11.25 -13.88 -4.42
CA ALA A 110 -11.34 -14.87 -5.50
C ALA A 110 -10.15 -15.85 -5.52
N LYS A 111 -8.99 -15.44 -5.03
CA LYS A 111 -7.78 -16.27 -4.86
C LYS A 111 -7.77 -17.09 -3.56
N GLY A 112 -8.76 -16.90 -2.68
CA GLY A 112 -8.89 -17.64 -1.42
C GLY A 112 -8.23 -16.98 -0.21
N TYR A 113 -7.75 -15.73 -0.34
CA TYR A 113 -7.27 -14.97 0.81
C TYR A 113 -8.46 -14.53 1.68
N THR A 114 -8.26 -14.56 2.99
CA THR A 114 -9.32 -14.23 3.96
C THR A 114 -8.94 -13.10 4.90
N ASN A 115 -7.65 -12.92 5.19
CA ASN A 115 -7.17 -11.95 6.16
C ASN A 115 -6.26 -10.92 5.49
N LEU A 116 -6.68 -9.67 5.53
CA LEU A 116 -5.92 -8.54 5.02
C LEU A 116 -5.42 -7.69 6.19
N TYR A 117 -4.14 -7.37 6.17
CA TYR A 117 -3.49 -6.53 7.17
C TYR A 117 -2.88 -5.31 6.50
N ALA A 118 -2.94 -4.17 7.18
CA ALA A 118 -2.25 -2.95 6.76
C ALA A 118 -1.44 -2.40 7.94
N CYS A 119 -0.17 -2.10 7.67
CA CYS A 119 0.76 -1.52 8.62
C CYS A 119 0.86 -0.02 8.35
N VAL A 120 0.47 0.81 9.30
CA VAL A 120 0.30 2.25 9.11
C VAL A 120 1.07 3.03 10.17
N ALA A 121 1.97 3.91 9.74
CA ALA A 121 2.60 4.88 10.63
C ALA A 121 1.54 5.89 11.13
N ILE A 122 1.57 6.20 12.40
CA ILE A 122 0.65 7.16 13.02
C ILE A 122 1.39 8.28 13.73
N GLY A 123 0.83 9.48 13.61
CA GLY A 123 1.34 10.74 14.15
C GLY A 123 0.76 11.91 13.37
N GLU A 124 0.94 13.09 13.91
CA GLU A 124 0.56 14.34 13.24
C GLU A 124 1.70 15.33 13.38
N ASP A 125 2.44 15.52 12.29
CA ASP A 125 3.52 16.49 12.19
C ASP A 125 3.67 16.95 10.71
N GLU A 126 4.77 17.62 10.38
CA GLU A 126 5.04 18.09 9.03
C GLU A 126 5.23 16.98 7.98
N TYR A 127 5.49 15.73 8.42
CA TYR A 127 5.78 14.57 7.57
C TYR A 127 4.66 13.53 7.54
N LEU A 128 3.70 13.61 8.47
CA LEU A 128 2.68 12.59 8.63
C LEU A 128 1.35 13.19 9.07
N THR A 129 0.27 12.77 8.39
CA THR A 129 -1.10 13.11 8.73
C THR A 129 -1.89 11.86 9.13
N ASN A 130 -3.11 12.04 9.62
CA ASN A 130 -4.01 10.93 9.94
C ASN A 130 -4.83 10.42 8.72
N ALA A 131 -4.47 10.81 7.50
CA ALA A 131 -5.21 10.44 6.29
C ALA A 131 -5.25 8.92 6.07
N SER A 132 -4.12 8.23 6.24
CA SER A 132 -4.06 6.78 6.08
C SER A 132 -4.86 6.01 7.13
N PRO A 133 -4.77 6.32 8.43
CA PRO A 133 -5.67 5.75 9.45
C PRO A 133 -7.15 5.96 9.12
N MET A 134 -7.55 7.16 8.75
CA MET A 134 -8.94 7.46 8.39
C MET A 134 -9.41 6.68 7.16
N PHE A 135 -8.56 6.58 6.14
CA PHE A 135 -8.85 5.79 4.93
C PHE A 135 -9.10 4.31 5.28
N HIS A 136 -8.22 3.67 6.06
CA HIS A 136 -8.38 2.26 6.41
C HIS A 136 -9.64 2.02 7.24
N LYS A 137 -9.96 2.90 8.19
CA LYS A 137 -11.22 2.83 8.94
C LYS A 137 -12.44 2.96 8.01
N ALA A 138 -12.42 3.90 7.08
CA ALA A 138 -13.51 4.08 6.09
C ALA A 138 -13.67 2.86 5.18
N MET A 139 -12.58 2.16 4.85
CA MET A 139 -12.59 0.91 4.10
C MET A 139 -13.01 -0.32 4.94
N GLY A 140 -13.37 -0.14 6.21
CA GLY A 140 -13.85 -1.21 7.10
C GLY A 140 -12.76 -2.02 7.78
N TYR A 141 -11.53 -1.51 7.82
CA TYR A 141 -10.45 -2.10 8.60
C TYR A 141 -10.59 -1.72 10.07
N ARG A 142 -10.34 -2.67 10.96
CA ARG A 142 -10.32 -2.46 12.41
C ARG A 142 -8.89 -2.43 12.96
N GLU A 143 -8.68 -1.70 14.02
CA GLU A 143 -7.40 -1.66 14.73
C GLU A 143 -7.12 -2.98 15.45
N VAL A 144 -5.92 -3.50 15.31
CA VAL A 144 -5.45 -4.70 16.01
C VAL A 144 -4.56 -4.33 17.19
N GLY A 145 -3.62 -3.44 16.99
CA GLY A 145 -2.67 -3.00 18.02
C GLY A 145 -1.66 -2.01 17.49
N THR A 146 -0.95 -1.37 18.42
CA THR A 146 0.01 -0.32 18.15
C THR A 146 1.38 -0.68 18.71
N PHE A 147 2.42 -0.57 17.89
CA PHE A 147 3.81 -0.59 18.32
C PHE A 147 4.28 0.84 18.61
N LYS A 148 4.68 1.08 19.84
CA LYS A 148 5.10 2.41 20.29
C LYS A 148 6.54 2.69 19.87
N SER A 149 6.76 3.89 19.33
CA SER A 149 8.09 4.44 19.02
C SER A 149 8.99 3.51 18.18
N CYS A 150 8.39 2.70 17.30
CA CYS A 150 9.11 1.67 16.56
C CYS A 150 9.74 2.17 15.26
N GLY A 151 9.28 3.30 14.71
CA GLY A 151 9.81 3.89 13.48
C GLY A 151 10.58 5.18 13.74
N ARG A 152 11.68 5.41 13.01
CA ARG A 152 12.45 6.66 13.05
C ARG A 152 12.67 7.17 11.64
N LYS A 153 12.33 8.45 11.42
CA LYS A 153 12.58 9.12 10.14
C LYS A 153 12.60 10.63 10.33
N PHE A 154 13.43 11.34 9.58
CA PHE A 154 13.57 12.79 9.64
C PHE A 154 13.88 13.34 11.06
N GLY A 155 14.57 12.55 11.90
CA GLY A 155 14.83 12.93 13.30
C GLY A 155 13.63 12.78 14.25
N HIS A 156 12.49 12.29 13.76
CA HIS A 156 11.27 12.04 14.52
C HIS A 156 11.09 10.55 14.80
N VAL A 157 10.30 10.26 15.83
CA VAL A 157 9.92 8.88 16.21
C VAL A 157 8.43 8.72 16.02
N TYR A 158 8.03 7.60 15.42
CA TYR A 158 6.64 7.31 15.07
C TYR A 158 6.18 6.00 15.68
N ASP A 159 4.92 5.96 16.08
CA ASP A 159 4.20 4.73 16.36
C ASP A 159 3.73 4.09 15.05
N MET A 160 3.45 2.80 15.09
CA MET A 160 2.90 2.07 13.97
C MET A 160 1.73 1.22 14.44
N ILE A 161 0.60 1.34 13.74
CA ILE A 161 -0.61 0.58 14.03
C ILE A 161 -0.86 -0.48 12.96
N TRP A 162 -1.31 -1.65 13.38
CA TRP A 162 -1.83 -2.69 12.52
C TRP A 162 -3.35 -2.58 12.40
N TYR A 163 -3.82 -2.56 11.16
CA TYR A 163 -5.23 -2.70 10.80
C TYR A 163 -5.48 -4.08 10.21
N GLU A 164 -6.68 -4.60 10.41
CA GLU A 164 -7.09 -5.89 9.86
C GLU A 164 -8.48 -5.78 9.23
N LYS A 165 -8.68 -6.53 8.13
CA LYS A 165 -10.00 -6.77 7.55
C LYS A 165 -10.13 -8.24 7.18
N ILE A 166 -11.20 -8.88 7.65
CA ILE A 166 -11.54 -10.23 7.25
C ILE A 166 -12.48 -10.15 6.05
N ILE A 167 -12.07 -10.76 4.94
CA ILE A 167 -12.87 -10.84 3.71
C ILE A 167 -13.33 -12.29 3.50
N LYS A 168 -14.47 -12.44 2.83
CA LYS A 168 -15.07 -13.77 2.57
C LYS A 168 -14.93 -14.15 1.11
#